data_91609670e248bb571d1e360a9ea61cc7
#
_entry.id   91609670e248bb571d1e360a9ea61cc7
#
_cell.length_a   1.000
_cell.length_b   1.000
_cell.length_c   1.000
_cell.angle_alpha   90.00
_cell.angle_beta   90.00
_cell.angle_gamma   90.00
#
_symmetry.space_group_name_H-M   'P 1'
#
loop_
_entity.id
_entity.type
_entity.pdbx_description
1 polymer ?
#
loop_
_entity_poly.entity_id
_entity_poly.type
_entity_poly.pdbx_seq_one_letter_code
_entity_poly.pdbx_strand_id
1 'polypeptide(L)'
;MKPYRSEFIEVGGVENKRRIHVRIWGEPDAPKLFMLHGWGDVSATFQFVVDELKQQWQVIAPDWRGFGLSQWNGGPYWYPEYLVDLEGVFDHYAKDEKLNVVGHSLGGNVLCIYAGVRPQRFNRIATLEGFGLPDSGPSDAAEHYAAWLDEVQDLTRFRDYADFAELAARLQKDNPRLTAERAEYMARHLGQARASADGGRVEMAIDPCHRWRSPFRYRLDEAKACWRKVTAPVLWLAAQNSFVMKRFDGNEEEYAARKGCFQELREVVLNDCGHNMHHDYPDKVAAHIDEFFGDLK
;
A
#
# COMPACT_ATOMS: atom_id res chain seq x y z
N MET A 1 8.51 18.82 8.91
CA MET A 1 8.42 17.34 8.73
C MET A 1 8.98 16.67 9.98
N LYS A 2 8.23 15.74 10.57
CA LYS A 2 8.69 14.92 11.70
C LYS A 2 9.90 14.09 11.28
N PRO A 3 10.93 13.97 12.14
CA PRO A 3 12.12 13.18 11.81
C PRO A 3 11.77 11.68 11.73
N TYR A 4 12.52 10.98 10.88
CA TYR A 4 12.40 9.53 10.73
C TYR A 4 13.77 8.87 10.79
N ARG A 5 13.77 7.57 11.05
CA ARG A 5 14.90 6.68 10.83
C ARG A 5 14.56 5.64 9.76
N SER A 6 15.57 5.14 9.09
CA SER A 6 15.46 4.08 8.10
C SER A 6 16.27 2.89 8.56
N GLU A 7 15.69 1.70 8.42
CA GLU A 7 16.42 0.46 8.67
C GLU A 7 16.01 -0.63 7.67
N PHE A 8 16.79 -1.71 7.66
CA PHE A 8 16.53 -2.86 6.82
C PHE A 8 16.39 -4.10 7.68
N ILE A 9 15.34 -4.86 7.43
CA ILE A 9 15.10 -6.15 8.08
C ILE A 9 15.06 -7.27 7.05
N GLU A 10 15.29 -8.48 7.49
CA GLU A 10 15.11 -9.67 6.66
C GLU A 10 13.79 -10.35 7.01
N VAL A 11 12.92 -10.51 6.01
CA VAL A 11 11.63 -11.19 6.12
C VAL A 11 11.54 -12.35 5.13
N GLY A 12 10.58 -13.22 5.31
CA GLY A 12 10.33 -14.35 4.41
C GLY A 12 10.53 -15.70 5.06
N GLY A 13 10.50 -16.74 4.23
CA GLY A 13 10.71 -18.13 4.68
C GLY A 13 12.14 -18.41 5.11
N VAL A 14 12.37 -19.58 5.70
CA VAL A 14 13.66 -19.97 6.29
C VAL A 14 14.84 -19.84 5.31
N GLU A 15 14.64 -20.21 4.05
CA GLU A 15 15.70 -20.21 3.03
C GLU A 15 15.53 -19.13 1.96
N ASN A 16 14.45 -18.39 1.97
CA ASN A 16 14.15 -17.38 0.95
C ASN A 16 13.81 -16.03 1.59
N LYS A 17 14.81 -15.46 2.25
CA LYS A 17 14.70 -14.16 2.89
C LYS A 17 14.82 -13.03 1.88
N ARG A 18 14.12 -11.94 2.18
CA ARG A 18 14.15 -10.68 1.44
C ARG A 18 14.50 -9.54 2.38
N ARG A 19 15.34 -8.65 1.91
CA ARG A 19 15.67 -7.41 2.62
C ARG A 19 14.59 -6.39 2.35
N ILE A 20 13.85 -6.02 3.39
CA ILE A 20 12.80 -5.01 3.38
C ILE A 20 13.30 -3.75 4.06
N HIS A 21 13.16 -2.61 3.39
CA HIS A 21 13.37 -1.30 3.96
C HIS A 21 12.16 -0.91 4.80
N VAL A 22 12.42 -0.33 5.97
CA VAL A 22 11.38 0.16 6.87
C VAL A 22 11.70 1.59 7.29
N ARG A 23 10.74 2.47 7.15
CA ARG A 23 10.80 3.84 7.66
C ARG A 23 10.02 3.94 8.95
N ILE A 24 10.62 4.60 9.95
CA ILE A 24 10.05 4.68 11.28
C ILE A 24 10.09 6.12 11.78
N TRP A 25 8.95 6.61 12.27
CA TRP A 25 8.81 7.89 12.94
C TRP A 25 8.41 7.69 14.40
N GLY A 26 8.71 8.67 15.23
CA GLY A 26 8.35 8.69 16.64
C GLY A 26 9.24 7.84 17.55
N GLU A 27 8.92 7.89 18.83
CA GLU A 27 9.72 7.27 19.89
C GLU A 27 9.50 5.75 19.97
N PRO A 28 10.54 4.98 20.34
CA PRO A 28 10.46 3.52 20.41
C PRO A 28 9.39 2.98 21.35
N ASP A 29 9.12 3.71 22.44
CA ASP A 29 8.19 3.30 23.49
C ASP A 29 6.73 3.77 23.22
N ALA A 30 6.50 4.52 22.14
CA ALA A 30 5.16 4.94 21.77
C ALA A 30 4.35 3.76 21.20
N PRO A 31 3.01 3.81 21.30
CA PRO A 31 2.15 2.81 20.66
C PRO A 31 2.44 2.68 19.18
N LYS A 32 2.46 1.45 18.67
CA LYS A 32 2.82 1.19 17.28
C LYS A 32 1.63 1.35 16.34
N LEU A 33 1.88 2.04 15.22
CA LEU A 33 0.96 2.16 14.10
C LEU A 33 1.68 1.78 12.82
N PHE A 34 1.27 0.69 12.19
CA PHE A 34 1.84 0.28 10.89
C PHE A 34 1.13 0.99 9.75
N MET A 35 1.89 1.40 8.72
CA MET A 35 1.34 2.01 7.51
C MET A 35 1.88 1.29 6.27
N LEU A 36 0.97 0.79 5.42
CA LEU A 36 1.24 -0.06 4.27
C LEU A 36 0.86 0.66 2.99
N HIS A 37 1.84 0.96 2.13
CA HIS A 37 1.63 1.77 0.93
C HIS A 37 0.94 1.01 -0.23
N GLY A 38 0.45 1.75 -1.22
CA GLY A 38 -0.16 1.24 -2.44
C GLY A 38 0.85 0.77 -3.50
N TRP A 39 0.35 0.18 -4.58
CA TRP A 39 1.17 -0.13 -5.75
C TRP A 39 1.72 1.15 -6.38
N GLY A 40 3.00 1.15 -6.71
CA GLY A 40 3.66 2.30 -7.31
C GLY A 40 3.98 3.43 -6.32
N ASP A 41 3.86 3.18 -5.03
CA ASP A 41 4.16 4.10 -3.94
C ASP A 41 5.29 3.56 -3.05
N VAL A 42 5.66 4.29 -2.01
CA VAL A 42 6.70 3.93 -1.04
C VAL A 42 6.34 4.41 0.37
N SER A 43 6.96 3.84 1.39
CA SER A 43 6.77 4.23 2.80
C SER A 43 6.94 5.73 3.06
N ALA A 44 7.82 6.38 2.32
CA ALA A 44 8.16 7.80 2.50
C ALA A 44 6.95 8.74 2.31
N THR A 45 5.98 8.40 1.48
CA THR A 45 4.84 9.27 1.18
C THR A 45 3.86 9.39 2.34
N PHE A 46 3.91 8.47 3.31
CA PHE A 46 3.19 8.63 4.57
C PHE A 46 3.68 9.78 5.45
N GLN A 47 4.85 10.39 5.12
CA GLN A 47 5.35 11.57 5.82
C GLN A 47 4.27 12.63 5.99
N PHE A 48 3.48 12.87 4.96
CA PHE A 48 2.44 13.92 4.99
C PHE A 48 1.35 13.62 6.01
N VAL A 49 0.92 12.38 6.12
CA VAL A 49 -0.05 11.95 7.15
C VAL A 49 0.60 11.96 8.53
N VAL A 50 1.82 11.46 8.64
CA VAL A 50 2.56 11.41 9.92
C VAL A 50 2.76 12.80 10.50
N ASP A 51 3.06 13.81 9.66
CA ASP A 51 3.23 15.20 10.11
C ASP A 51 1.95 15.76 10.75
N GLU A 52 0.77 15.31 10.29
CA GLU A 52 -0.54 15.77 10.75
C GLU A 52 -1.10 14.95 11.94
N LEU A 53 -0.57 13.75 12.24
CA LEU A 53 -0.99 12.96 13.39
C LEU A 53 -0.75 13.74 14.69
N LYS A 54 -1.79 13.84 15.53
CA LYS A 54 -1.74 14.53 16.82
C LYS A 54 -1.33 13.60 17.96
N GLN A 55 -1.65 12.31 17.83
CA GLN A 55 -1.24 11.32 18.80
C GLN A 55 0.23 10.94 18.62
N GLN A 56 0.84 10.56 19.73
CA GLN A 56 2.22 10.08 19.75
C GLN A 56 2.25 8.61 19.35
N TRP A 57 2.59 8.35 18.10
CA TRP A 57 2.75 7.02 17.54
C TRP A 57 4.22 6.72 17.23
N GLN A 58 4.64 5.47 17.41
CA GLN A 58 5.73 4.91 16.64
C GLN A 58 5.13 4.41 15.32
N VAL A 59 5.25 5.21 14.26
CA VAL A 59 4.76 4.79 12.94
C VAL A 59 5.82 3.95 12.24
N ILE A 60 5.45 2.77 11.78
CA ILE A 60 6.32 1.79 11.12
C ILE A 60 5.78 1.52 9.73
N ALA A 61 6.51 1.91 8.69
CA ALA A 61 6.08 1.77 7.30
C ALA A 61 7.15 1.04 6.48
N PRO A 62 6.90 -0.21 6.07
CA PRO A 62 7.78 -0.92 5.15
C PRO A 62 7.57 -0.43 3.71
N ASP A 63 8.64 -0.43 2.90
CA ASP A 63 8.50 -0.50 1.45
C ASP A 63 8.21 -1.96 1.07
N TRP A 64 7.17 -2.19 0.29
CA TRP A 64 6.89 -3.53 -0.23
C TRP A 64 8.06 -4.05 -1.06
N ARG A 65 8.24 -5.38 -1.14
CA ARG A 65 9.20 -6.00 -2.05
C ARG A 65 9.08 -5.42 -3.46
N GLY A 66 10.22 -5.06 -4.05
CA GLY A 66 10.24 -4.48 -5.39
C GLY A 66 9.87 -3.01 -5.50
N PHE A 67 9.61 -2.33 -4.38
CA PHE A 67 9.36 -0.89 -4.32
C PHE A 67 10.38 -0.19 -3.43
N GLY A 68 10.62 1.09 -3.70
CA GLY A 68 11.47 1.96 -2.90
C GLY A 68 12.87 1.40 -2.70
N LEU A 69 13.27 1.27 -1.45
CA LEU A 69 14.59 0.75 -1.07
C LEU A 69 14.59 -0.76 -0.74
N SER A 70 13.43 -1.41 -0.81
CA SER A 70 13.32 -2.86 -0.60
C SER A 70 13.90 -3.65 -1.76
N GLN A 71 14.34 -4.86 -1.47
CA GLN A 71 14.95 -5.75 -2.46
C GLN A 71 13.97 -6.09 -3.58
N TRP A 72 14.48 -6.06 -4.83
CA TRP A 72 13.76 -6.48 -6.01
C TRP A 72 13.82 -7.99 -6.17
N ASN A 73 12.75 -8.60 -6.66
CA ASN A 73 12.74 -10.03 -7.00
C ASN A 73 13.52 -10.34 -8.29
N GLY A 74 13.50 -9.40 -9.25
CA GLY A 74 13.98 -9.65 -10.61
C GLY A 74 13.16 -10.71 -11.34
N GLY A 75 11.89 -10.88 -10.98
CA GLY A 75 10.95 -11.86 -11.51
C GLY A 75 9.51 -11.55 -11.10
N PRO A 76 8.57 -12.42 -11.41
CA PRO A 76 7.16 -12.18 -11.11
C PRO A 76 6.91 -11.89 -9.64
N TYR A 77 5.95 -11.01 -9.38
CA TYR A 77 5.46 -10.70 -8.05
C TYR A 77 4.14 -11.44 -7.82
N TRP A 78 4.14 -12.26 -6.79
CA TRP A 78 3.00 -13.09 -6.45
C TRP A 78 2.34 -12.60 -5.19
N TYR A 79 1.02 -12.35 -5.25
CA TYR A 79 0.26 -11.75 -4.16
C TYR A 79 0.47 -12.41 -2.78
N PRO A 80 0.52 -13.75 -2.62
CA PRO A 80 0.78 -14.39 -1.33
C PRO A 80 2.13 -14.05 -0.70
N GLU A 81 3.11 -13.62 -1.49
CA GLU A 81 4.42 -13.24 -0.94
C GLU A 81 4.34 -11.98 -0.07
N TYR A 82 3.39 -11.06 -0.35
CA TYR A 82 3.15 -9.91 0.51
C TYR A 82 2.61 -10.31 1.89
N LEU A 83 1.86 -11.42 1.99
CA LEU A 83 1.41 -11.95 3.27
C LEU A 83 2.59 -12.47 4.11
N VAL A 84 3.57 -13.10 3.45
CA VAL A 84 4.82 -13.57 4.08
C VAL A 84 5.65 -12.39 4.56
N ASP A 85 5.74 -11.32 3.77
CA ASP A 85 6.44 -10.09 4.18
C ASP A 85 5.78 -9.45 5.40
N LEU A 86 4.45 -9.35 5.40
CA LEU A 86 3.72 -8.82 6.55
C LEU A 86 3.92 -9.64 7.82
N GLU A 87 3.85 -10.97 7.73
CA GLU A 87 4.14 -11.87 8.87
C GLU A 87 5.52 -11.51 9.45
N GLY A 88 6.55 -11.41 8.59
CA GLY A 88 7.92 -11.10 9.01
C GLY A 88 8.07 -9.68 9.59
N VAL A 89 7.45 -8.67 8.99
CA VAL A 89 7.46 -7.29 9.50
C VAL A 89 6.78 -7.21 10.86
N PHE A 90 5.59 -7.80 11.00
CA PHE A 90 4.85 -7.76 12.24
C PHE A 90 5.54 -8.56 13.36
N ASP A 91 6.16 -9.69 13.02
CA ASP A 91 6.92 -10.48 14.00
C ASP A 91 8.19 -9.77 14.45
N HIS A 92 8.82 -8.99 13.58
CA HIS A 92 10.01 -8.22 13.94
C HIS A 92 9.70 -7.10 14.93
N TYR A 93 8.60 -6.35 14.71
CA TYR A 93 8.30 -5.14 15.50
C TYR A 93 7.28 -5.33 16.60
N ALA A 94 6.39 -6.32 16.50
CA ALA A 94 5.22 -6.45 17.38
C ALA A 94 4.76 -7.91 17.53
N LYS A 95 5.71 -8.83 17.77
CA LYS A 95 5.44 -10.28 17.82
C LYS A 95 4.31 -10.64 18.78
N ASP A 96 4.36 -10.07 19.98
CA ASP A 96 3.45 -10.40 21.09
C ASP A 96 2.42 -9.28 21.37
N GLU A 97 2.38 -8.26 20.51
CA GLU A 97 1.46 -7.13 20.63
C GLU A 97 0.32 -7.24 19.63
N LYS A 98 -0.84 -6.66 19.98
CA LYS A 98 -1.91 -6.46 19.02
C LYS A 98 -1.61 -5.28 18.11
N LEU A 99 -1.91 -5.45 16.83
CA LEU A 99 -1.53 -4.55 15.76
C LEU A 99 -2.59 -3.48 15.50
N ASN A 100 -2.14 -2.24 15.31
CA ASN A 100 -2.89 -1.16 14.71
C ASN A 100 -2.31 -0.90 13.33
N VAL A 101 -3.11 -1.05 12.29
CA VAL A 101 -2.57 -1.01 10.91
C VAL A 101 -3.45 -0.19 9.99
N VAL A 102 -2.82 0.66 9.20
CA VAL A 102 -3.42 1.43 8.10
C VAL A 102 -2.85 0.89 6.78
N GLY A 103 -3.70 0.56 5.83
CA GLY A 103 -3.27 0.12 4.50
C GLY A 103 -3.92 0.93 3.39
N HIS A 104 -3.13 1.46 2.46
CA HIS A 104 -3.62 2.14 1.27
C HIS A 104 -3.62 1.20 0.06
N SER A 105 -4.71 1.16 -0.69
CA SER A 105 -4.80 0.46 -1.99
C SER A 105 -4.29 -0.99 -1.91
N LEU A 106 -3.16 -1.34 -2.56
CA LEU A 106 -2.51 -2.64 -2.43
C LEU A 106 -2.30 -3.01 -0.96
N GLY A 107 -1.75 -2.08 -0.15
CA GLY A 107 -1.51 -2.29 1.27
C GLY A 107 -2.79 -2.60 2.04
N GLY A 108 -3.90 -1.93 1.73
CA GLY A 108 -5.21 -2.21 2.30
C GLY A 108 -5.77 -3.57 1.87
N ASN A 109 -5.61 -3.94 0.60
CA ASN A 109 -6.03 -5.24 0.09
C ASN A 109 -5.28 -6.40 0.76
N VAL A 110 -3.95 -6.28 0.88
CA VAL A 110 -3.11 -7.28 1.55
C VAL A 110 -3.46 -7.36 3.03
N LEU A 111 -3.62 -6.20 3.70
CA LEU A 111 -4.00 -6.10 5.10
C LEU A 111 -5.32 -6.81 5.39
N CYS A 112 -6.37 -6.55 4.61
CA CYS A 112 -7.68 -7.15 4.85
C CYS A 112 -7.68 -8.68 4.70
N ILE A 113 -6.89 -9.23 3.76
CA ILE A 113 -6.72 -10.67 3.62
C ILE A 113 -5.91 -11.22 4.80
N TYR A 114 -4.77 -10.59 5.12
CA TYR A 114 -3.94 -11.03 6.25
C TYR A 114 -4.69 -10.98 7.59
N ALA A 115 -5.52 -9.96 7.81
CA ALA A 115 -6.34 -9.85 9.01
C ALA A 115 -7.36 -10.99 9.14
N GLY A 116 -7.85 -11.52 8.02
CA GLY A 116 -8.69 -12.72 8.03
C GLY A 116 -7.91 -14.03 8.27
N VAL A 117 -6.63 -14.07 7.88
CA VAL A 117 -5.73 -15.23 8.11
C VAL A 117 -5.23 -15.27 9.55
N ARG A 118 -4.99 -14.12 10.17
CA ARG A 118 -4.48 -13.96 11.55
C ARG A 118 -5.34 -13.02 12.39
N PRO A 119 -6.67 -13.28 12.53
CA PRO A 119 -7.59 -12.29 13.13
C PRO A 119 -7.24 -11.91 14.57
N GLN A 120 -6.64 -12.83 15.33
CA GLN A 120 -6.26 -12.59 16.72
C GLN A 120 -5.12 -11.57 16.89
N ARG A 121 -4.37 -11.26 15.84
CA ARG A 121 -3.24 -10.32 15.92
C ARG A 121 -3.65 -8.86 15.92
N PHE A 122 -4.87 -8.54 15.51
CA PHE A 122 -5.27 -7.15 15.30
C PHE A 122 -6.05 -6.58 16.47
N ASN A 123 -5.76 -5.31 16.75
CA ASN A 123 -6.57 -4.48 17.61
C ASN A 123 -7.57 -3.68 16.75
N ARG A 124 -7.09 -2.91 15.77
CA ARG A 124 -7.90 -2.17 14.80
C ARG A 124 -7.19 -2.13 13.45
N ILE A 125 -7.95 -2.04 12.37
CA ILE A 125 -7.41 -1.83 11.03
C ILE A 125 -8.13 -0.70 10.30
N ALA A 126 -7.40 0.07 9.49
CA ALA A 126 -7.98 1.04 8.58
C ALA A 126 -7.55 0.71 7.15
N THR A 127 -8.50 0.72 6.21
CA THR A 127 -8.21 0.58 4.78
C THR A 127 -8.59 1.85 4.04
N LEU A 128 -7.61 2.40 3.32
CA LEU A 128 -7.74 3.56 2.47
C LEU A 128 -7.84 3.07 1.02
N GLU A 129 -9.05 2.98 0.45
CA GLU A 129 -9.27 2.52 -0.92
C GLU A 129 -8.80 1.07 -1.22
N GLY A 130 -8.61 0.25 -0.19
CA GLY A 130 -8.24 -1.17 -0.30
C GLY A 130 -9.45 -2.10 -0.25
N PHE A 131 -10.36 -1.97 -1.21
CA PHE A 131 -11.68 -2.63 -1.21
C PHE A 131 -11.75 -3.90 -2.05
N GLY A 132 -10.60 -4.52 -2.32
CA GLY A 132 -10.45 -5.66 -3.20
C GLY A 132 -10.36 -5.27 -4.68
N LEU A 133 -9.95 -6.23 -5.47
CA LEU A 133 -9.88 -6.10 -6.92
C LEU A 133 -11.16 -6.62 -7.58
N PRO A 134 -11.39 -6.36 -8.88
CA PRO A 134 -12.40 -7.06 -9.66
C PRO A 134 -12.14 -8.57 -9.62
N ASP A 135 -13.20 -9.36 -9.60
CA ASP A 135 -13.06 -10.82 -9.72
C ASP A 135 -12.51 -11.21 -11.10
N SER A 136 -11.69 -12.24 -11.09
CA SER A 136 -11.17 -12.84 -12.32
C SER A 136 -11.88 -14.17 -12.54
N GLY A 137 -12.90 -14.17 -13.40
CA GLY A 137 -13.67 -15.38 -13.74
C GLY A 137 -12.78 -16.48 -14.38
N PRO A 138 -13.18 -17.74 -14.34
CA PRO A 138 -12.37 -18.84 -14.90
C PRO A 138 -12.33 -18.86 -16.43
N SER A 139 -13.29 -18.19 -17.10
CA SER A 139 -13.48 -18.27 -18.57
C SER A 139 -12.30 -17.78 -19.40
N ASP A 140 -11.58 -16.77 -18.91
CA ASP A 140 -10.46 -16.11 -19.60
C ASP A 140 -9.10 -16.56 -19.05
N ALA A 141 -9.03 -17.76 -18.45
CA ALA A 141 -7.78 -18.25 -17.89
C ALA A 141 -6.70 -18.51 -18.95
N ALA A 142 -7.09 -19.09 -20.10
CA ALA A 142 -6.14 -19.38 -21.18
C ALA A 142 -5.53 -18.09 -21.75
N GLU A 143 -6.36 -17.09 -22.02
CA GLU A 143 -5.94 -15.77 -22.53
C GLU A 143 -5.07 -15.06 -21.50
N HIS A 144 -5.40 -15.18 -20.21
CA HIS A 144 -4.61 -14.60 -19.13
C HIS A 144 -3.19 -15.20 -19.07
N TYR A 145 -3.08 -16.53 -19.13
CA TYR A 145 -1.78 -17.20 -19.13
C TYR A 145 -0.99 -16.94 -20.41
N ALA A 146 -1.64 -16.90 -21.58
CA ALA A 146 -0.98 -16.55 -22.83
C ALA A 146 -0.35 -15.16 -22.76
N ALA A 147 -1.14 -14.17 -22.32
CA ALA A 147 -0.64 -12.82 -22.17
C ALA A 147 0.45 -12.69 -21.08
N TRP A 148 0.40 -13.45 -19.99
CA TRP A 148 1.49 -13.51 -19.04
C TRP A 148 2.78 -14.08 -19.63
N LEU A 149 2.67 -15.17 -20.41
CA LEU A 149 3.81 -15.76 -21.12
C LEU A 149 4.48 -14.80 -22.09
N ASP A 150 3.68 -13.97 -22.78
CA ASP A 150 4.20 -12.93 -23.69
C ASP A 150 4.91 -11.80 -22.90
N GLU A 151 4.28 -11.34 -21.80
CA GLU A 151 4.83 -10.26 -20.95
C GLU A 151 6.17 -10.61 -20.28
N VAL A 152 6.36 -11.86 -19.84
CA VAL A 152 7.63 -12.27 -19.19
C VAL A 152 8.79 -12.43 -20.17
N GLN A 153 8.53 -12.48 -21.47
CA GLN A 153 9.56 -12.45 -22.52
C GLN A 153 10.05 -11.03 -22.84
N ASP A 154 9.27 -10.02 -22.48
CA ASP A 154 9.60 -8.60 -22.70
C ASP A 154 9.55 -7.82 -21.40
N LEU A 155 10.70 -7.31 -20.96
CA LEU A 155 10.81 -6.45 -19.79
C LEU A 155 10.63 -4.99 -20.19
N THR A 156 9.38 -4.57 -20.36
CA THR A 156 9.06 -3.17 -20.58
C THR A 156 9.33 -2.35 -19.31
N ARG A 157 10.36 -1.49 -19.36
CA ARG A 157 10.72 -0.62 -18.23
C ARG A 157 9.72 0.51 -18.04
N PHE A 158 9.69 1.07 -16.84
CA PHE A 158 9.02 2.35 -16.58
C PHE A 158 9.74 3.48 -17.34
N ARG A 159 9.02 4.56 -17.60
CA ARG A 159 9.60 5.76 -18.21
C ARG A 159 10.72 6.33 -17.34
N ASP A 160 11.82 6.72 -17.96
CA ASP A 160 12.89 7.51 -17.37
C ASP A 160 12.58 8.99 -17.43
N TYR A 161 13.17 9.76 -16.52
CA TYR A 161 13.08 11.21 -16.43
C TYR A 161 14.48 11.81 -16.51
N ALA A 162 14.59 13.04 -17.04
CA ALA A 162 15.87 13.73 -17.11
C ALA A 162 16.45 13.99 -15.71
N ASP A 163 15.59 14.34 -14.77
CA ASP A 163 15.93 14.62 -13.37
C ASP A 163 14.72 14.47 -12.45
N PHE A 164 14.91 14.72 -11.16
CA PHE A 164 13.84 14.68 -10.16
C PHE A 164 12.80 15.80 -10.36
N ALA A 165 13.15 16.92 -10.98
CA ALA A 165 12.21 18.01 -11.26
C ALA A 165 11.21 17.60 -12.36
N GLU A 166 11.67 16.92 -13.42
CA GLU A 166 10.78 16.37 -14.44
C GLU A 166 9.83 15.32 -13.84
N LEU A 167 10.33 14.44 -12.95
CA LEU A 167 9.48 13.48 -12.26
C LEU A 167 8.44 14.20 -11.37
N ALA A 168 8.84 15.22 -10.61
CA ALA A 168 7.93 16.01 -9.78
C ALA A 168 6.83 16.68 -10.62
N ALA A 169 7.19 17.29 -11.73
CA ALA A 169 6.23 17.88 -12.68
C ALA A 169 5.25 16.84 -13.24
N ARG A 170 5.74 15.62 -13.50
CA ARG A 170 4.90 14.51 -13.94
C ARG A 170 3.91 14.09 -12.87
N LEU A 171 4.35 13.96 -11.61
CA LEU A 171 3.49 13.61 -10.47
C LEU A 171 2.38 14.65 -10.27
N GLN A 172 2.69 15.95 -10.38
CA GLN A 172 1.68 17.02 -10.32
C GLN A 172 0.70 16.98 -11.49
N LYS A 173 1.18 16.66 -12.70
CA LYS A 173 0.30 16.50 -13.86
C LYS A 173 -0.69 15.36 -13.67
N ASP A 174 -0.25 14.25 -13.09
CA ASP A 174 -1.09 13.07 -12.84
C ASP A 174 -2.03 13.27 -11.65
N ASN A 175 -1.61 14.08 -10.68
CA ASN A 175 -2.42 14.48 -9.52
C ASN A 175 -2.37 16.00 -9.30
N PRO A 176 -3.30 16.78 -9.89
CA PRO A 176 -3.33 18.23 -9.76
C PRO A 176 -3.58 18.76 -8.33
N ARG A 177 -3.96 17.91 -7.38
CA ARG A 177 -4.10 18.28 -5.96
C ARG A 177 -2.77 18.29 -5.23
N LEU A 178 -1.73 17.71 -5.81
CA LEU A 178 -0.42 17.62 -5.20
C LEU A 178 0.30 18.97 -5.24
N THR A 179 0.72 19.49 -4.10
CA THR A 179 1.52 20.72 -4.05
C THR A 179 2.92 20.49 -4.66
N ALA A 180 3.57 21.57 -5.12
CA ALA A 180 4.92 21.47 -5.69
C ALA A 180 5.91 20.86 -4.67
N GLU A 181 5.84 21.29 -3.41
CA GLU A 181 6.69 20.80 -2.33
C GLU A 181 6.51 19.28 -2.11
N ARG A 182 5.25 18.80 -2.07
CA ARG A 182 4.97 17.38 -1.95
C ARG A 182 5.44 16.60 -3.17
N ALA A 183 5.25 17.15 -4.36
CA ALA A 183 5.70 16.51 -5.61
C ALA A 183 7.23 16.36 -5.65
N GLU A 184 7.98 17.37 -5.23
CA GLU A 184 9.44 17.31 -5.12
C GLU A 184 9.90 16.30 -4.08
N TYR A 185 9.25 16.28 -2.91
CA TYR A 185 9.52 15.26 -1.88
C TYR A 185 9.27 13.85 -2.42
N MET A 186 8.11 13.63 -3.02
CA MET A 186 7.74 12.32 -3.60
C MET A 186 8.71 11.91 -4.70
N ALA A 187 9.07 12.82 -5.61
CA ALA A 187 10.00 12.51 -6.68
C ALA A 187 11.35 11.98 -6.16
N ARG A 188 11.87 12.54 -5.07
CA ARG A 188 13.13 12.10 -4.46
C ARG A 188 13.05 10.73 -3.78
N HIS A 189 11.86 10.25 -3.46
CA HIS A 189 11.65 8.95 -2.80
C HIS A 189 11.08 7.87 -3.75
N LEU A 190 10.26 8.27 -4.73
CA LEU A 190 9.73 7.39 -5.77
C LEU A 190 10.72 7.17 -6.92
N GLY A 191 11.69 8.07 -7.08
CA GLY A 191 12.73 8.00 -8.09
C GLY A 191 14.08 7.58 -7.52
N GLN A 192 14.89 6.97 -8.35
CA GLN A 192 16.30 6.68 -8.07
C GLN A 192 17.18 7.18 -9.21
N ALA A 193 18.32 7.78 -8.84
CA ALA A 193 19.29 8.22 -9.83
C ALA A 193 19.97 7.02 -10.49
N ARG A 194 20.07 7.03 -11.80
CA ARG A 194 20.75 6.03 -12.61
C ARG A 194 21.85 6.67 -13.45
N ALA A 195 23.04 6.11 -13.41
CA ALA A 195 24.10 6.51 -14.33
C ALA A 195 23.73 6.10 -15.76
N SER A 196 23.90 7.01 -16.71
CA SER A 196 23.69 6.79 -18.14
C SER A 196 24.88 7.34 -18.91
N ALA A 197 25.17 6.80 -20.09
CA ALA A 197 26.21 7.29 -20.98
C ALA A 197 25.97 8.74 -21.45
N ASP A 198 24.70 9.15 -21.50
CA ASP A 198 24.24 10.47 -21.97
C ASP A 198 23.99 11.47 -20.83
N GLY A 199 24.48 11.19 -19.62
CA GLY A 199 24.18 11.93 -18.40
C GLY A 199 23.31 11.11 -17.43
N GLY A 200 23.24 11.53 -16.16
CA GLY A 200 22.38 10.86 -15.17
C GLY A 200 20.88 10.99 -15.52
N ARG A 201 20.13 9.94 -15.28
CA ARG A 201 18.65 9.94 -15.42
C ARG A 201 18.02 9.49 -14.10
N VAL A 202 16.73 9.74 -13.95
CA VAL A 202 15.93 9.26 -12.83
C VAL A 202 14.95 8.21 -13.36
N GLU A 203 15.00 7.02 -12.79
CA GLU A 203 14.02 5.97 -13.02
C GLU A 203 13.14 5.79 -11.77
N MET A 204 11.95 5.21 -11.94
CA MET A 204 11.11 4.87 -10.79
C MET A 204 11.78 3.80 -9.94
N ALA A 205 11.76 3.97 -8.63
CA ALA A 205 12.24 2.97 -7.66
C ALA A 205 11.24 1.80 -7.54
N ILE A 206 10.92 1.21 -8.68
CA ILE A 206 9.96 0.10 -8.83
C ILE A 206 10.60 -0.95 -9.73
N ASP A 207 10.68 -2.20 -9.28
CA ASP A 207 11.11 -3.29 -10.15
C ASP A 207 10.20 -3.36 -11.40
N PRO A 208 10.75 -3.26 -12.62
CA PRO A 208 9.96 -3.35 -13.85
C PRO A 208 9.09 -4.60 -13.94
N CYS A 209 9.49 -5.70 -13.29
CA CYS A 209 8.69 -6.93 -13.24
C CYS A 209 7.31 -6.76 -12.58
N HIS A 210 7.09 -5.67 -11.84
CA HIS A 210 5.74 -5.29 -11.36
C HIS A 210 4.76 -4.91 -12.50
N ARG A 211 5.26 -4.70 -13.70
CA ARG A 211 4.39 -4.47 -14.87
C ARG A 211 3.79 -5.76 -15.42
N TRP A 212 4.44 -6.90 -15.17
CA TRP A 212 3.89 -8.18 -15.57
C TRP A 212 2.62 -8.48 -14.79
N ARG A 213 1.60 -8.96 -15.46
CA ARG A 213 0.43 -9.47 -14.76
C ARG A 213 0.82 -10.63 -13.86
N SER A 214 0.15 -10.78 -12.72
CA SER A 214 0.34 -11.97 -11.88
C SER A 214 -0.16 -13.21 -12.63
N PRO A 215 0.61 -14.32 -12.65
CA PRO A 215 0.10 -15.57 -13.19
C PRO A 215 -1.09 -16.11 -12.38
N PHE A 216 -1.21 -15.71 -11.11
CA PHE A 216 -2.34 -16.06 -10.26
C PHE A 216 -3.41 -14.99 -10.37
N ARG A 217 -4.61 -15.45 -10.62
CA ARG A 217 -5.78 -14.60 -10.78
C ARG A 217 -6.37 -14.26 -9.44
N TYR A 218 -6.79 -13.01 -9.28
CA TYR A 218 -7.48 -12.59 -8.08
C TYR A 218 -8.86 -13.24 -7.99
N ARG A 219 -9.14 -13.89 -6.86
CA ARG A 219 -10.40 -14.55 -6.58
C ARG A 219 -11.12 -13.78 -5.47
N LEU A 220 -12.15 -13.04 -5.88
CA LEU A 220 -12.89 -12.18 -4.97
C LEU A 220 -13.58 -12.98 -3.85
N ASP A 221 -14.11 -14.15 -4.16
CA ASP A 221 -14.77 -15.01 -3.17
C ASP A 221 -13.81 -15.51 -2.09
N GLU A 222 -12.55 -15.81 -2.45
CA GLU A 222 -11.51 -16.15 -1.49
C GLU A 222 -11.16 -14.95 -0.60
N ALA A 223 -11.04 -13.75 -1.19
CA ALA A 223 -10.84 -12.53 -0.42
C ALA A 223 -12.00 -12.26 0.55
N LYS A 224 -13.24 -12.35 0.08
CA LYS A 224 -14.45 -12.23 0.91
C LYS A 224 -14.47 -13.29 2.04
N ALA A 225 -14.03 -14.51 1.77
CA ALA A 225 -13.93 -15.56 2.80
C ALA A 225 -12.93 -15.19 3.90
N CYS A 226 -11.79 -14.57 3.54
CA CYS A 226 -10.84 -14.03 4.53
C CYS A 226 -11.47 -12.86 5.30
N TRP A 227 -12.08 -11.88 4.62
CA TRP A 227 -12.68 -10.71 5.26
C TRP A 227 -13.73 -11.07 6.32
N ARG A 228 -14.54 -12.12 6.08
CA ARG A 228 -15.53 -12.63 7.06
C ARG A 228 -14.91 -13.16 8.35
N LYS A 229 -13.59 -13.42 8.36
CA LYS A 229 -12.84 -13.88 9.54
C LYS A 229 -12.24 -12.71 10.33
N VAL A 230 -12.25 -11.50 9.80
CA VAL A 230 -11.75 -10.31 10.50
C VAL A 230 -12.65 -10.01 11.69
N THR A 231 -12.05 -10.01 12.89
CA THR A 231 -12.73 -9.75 14.14
C THR A 231 -12.44 -8.36 14.71
N ALA A 232 -11.38 -7.72 14.23
CA ALA A 232 -11.03 -6.37 14.63
C ALA A 232 -11.96 -5.34 13.98
N PRO A 233 -12.27 -4.22 14.67
CA PRO A 233 -12.95 -3.09 14.05
C PRO A 233 -12.21 -2.57 12.82
N VAL A 234 -12.95 -2.22 11.77
CA VAL A 234 -12.43 -1.76 10.48
C VAL A 234 -12.90 -0.35 10.20
N LEU A 235 -11.96 0.56 9.95
CA LEU A 235 -12.24 1.84 9.32
C LEU A 235 -12.06 1.71 7.80
N TRP A 236 -13.11 2.04 7.04
CA TRP A 236 -13.13 1.98 5.59
C TRP A 236 -13.20 3.41 5.04
N LEU A 237 -12.06 3.95 4.61
CA LEU A 237 -11.97 5.28 4.01
C LEU A 237 -12.05 5.18 2.49
N ALA A 238 -13.08 5.79 1.92
CA ALA A 238 -13.33 5.87 0.48
C ALA A 238 -13.12 7.30 -0.02
N ALA A 239 -12.70 7.45 -1.27
CA ALA A 239 -12.55 8.73 -1.95
C ALA A 239 -13.62 8.88 -3.03
N GLN A 240 -14.47 9.88 -2.91
CA GLN A 240 -15.64 10.08 -3.77
C GLN A 240 -15.31 10.05 -5.27
N ASN A 241 -14.18 10.66 -5.65
CA ASN A 241 -13.79 10.83 -7.05
C ASN A 241 -12.73 9.79 -7.51
N SER A 242 -12.57 8.68 -6.77
CA SER A 242 -11.60 7.67 -7.12
C SER A 242 -12.07 6.74 -8.23
N PHE A 243 -11.09 6.18 -8.97
CA PHE A 243 -11.38 5.12 -9.93
C PHE A 243 -11.84 3.82 -9.25
N VAL A 244 -11.53 3.64 -7.96
CA VAL A 244 -11.97 2.49 -7.17
C VAL A 244 -13.47 2.59 -6.92
N MET A 245 -13.95 3.77 -6.48
CA MET A 245 -15.39 3.98 -6.25
C MET A 245 -16.19 3.91 -7.55
N LYS A 246 -15.65 4.43 -8.65
CA LYS A 246 -16.29 4.33 -9.98
C LYS A 246 -16.54 2.89 -10.46
N ARG A 247 -15.83 1.90 -9.93
CA ARG A 247 -16.10 0.47 -10.24
C ARG A 247 -17.43 0.00 -9.70
N PHE A 248 -17.98 0.72 -8.71
CA PHE A 248 -19.25 0.39 -8.06
C PHE A 248 -20.41 1.25 -8.57
N ASP A 249 -20.15 2.18 -9.50
CA ASP A 249 -21.22 2.95 -10.14
C ASP A 249 -22.19 1.98 -10.86
N GLY A 250 -23.45 1.94 -10.43
CA GLY A 250 -24.44 0.98 -10.90
C GLY A 250 -24.25 -0.45 -10.39
N ASN A 251 -23.42 -0.65 -9.36
CA ASN A 251 -23.18 -1.94 -8.72
C ASN A 251 -23.07 -1.79 -7.18
N GLU A 252 -24.01 -1.06 -6.61
CA GLU A 252 -24.07 -0.76 -5.18
C GLU A 252 -24.25 -2.04 -4.34
N GLU A 253 -24.88 -3.07 -4.91
CA GLU A 253 -25.05 -4.38 -4.25
C GLU A 253 -23.69 -5.04 -3.98
N GLU A 254 -22.79 -5.05 -4.96
CA GLU A 254 -21.45 -5.60 -4.79
C GLU A 254 -20.64 -4.78 -3.76
N TYR A 255 -20.76 -3.45 -3.77
CA TYR A 255 -20.14 -2.60 -2.75
C TYR A 255 -20.64 -2.92 -1.35
N ALA A 256 -21.96 -3.05 -1.19
CA ALA A 256 -22.56 -3.44 0.08
C ALA A 256 -22.14 -4.86 0.50
N ALA A 257 -22.07 -5.81 -0.45
CA ALA A 257 -21.63 -7.18 -0.19
C ALA A 257 -20.18 -7.25 0.29
N ARG A 258 -19.28 -6.38 -0.21
CA ARG A 258 -17.89 -6.28 0.30
C ARG A 258 -17.84 -5.76 1.73
N LYS A 259 -18.58 -4.68 2.00
CA LYS A 259 -18.66 -4.12 3.36
C LYS A 259 -19.27 -5.10 4.35
N GLY A 260 -20.31 -5.81 3.92
CA GLY A 260 -21.00 -6.83 4.73
C GLY A 260 -20.14 -8.06 5.10
N CYS A 261 -18.93 -8.18 4.55
CA CYS A 261 -18.01 -9.22 4.98
C CYS A 261 -17.37 -8.94 6.35
N PHE A 262 -17.29 -7.69 6.78
CA PHE A 262 -16.66 -7.30 8.04
C PHE A 262 -17.70 -7.27 9.17
N GLN A 263 -17.33 -7.78 10.35
CA GLN A 263 -18.23 -7.85 11.50
C GLN A 263 -18.51 -6.46 12.10
N GLU A 264 -17.49 -5.61 12.15
CA GLU A 264 -17.57 -4.24 12.64
C GLU A 264 -16.86 -3.33 11.64
N LEU A 265 -17.63 -2.53 10.91
CA LEU A 265 -17.10 -1.63 9.89
C LEU A 265 -17.70 -0.24 10.01
N ARG A 266 -16.81 0.75 10.10
CA ARG A 266 -17.14 2.18 9.97
C ARG A 266 -16.68 2.68 8.61
N GLU A 267 -17.61 3.17 7.80
CA GLU A 267 -17.29 3.81 6.52
C GLU A 267 -17.22 5.34 6.65
N VAL A 268 -16.23 5.92 6.00
CA VAL A 268 -16.14 7.37 5.79
C VAL A 268 -15.78 7.63 4.33
N VAL A 269 -16.56 8.50 3.68
CA VAL A 269 -16.31 8.94 2.31
C VAL A 269 -15.75 10.35 2.31
N LEU A 270 -14.53 10.52 1.82
CA LEU A 270 -13.91 11.83 1.66
C LEU A 270 -14.36 12.46 0.33
N ASN A 271 -14.98 13.63 0.43
CA ASN A 271 -15.41 14.41 -0.74
C ASN A 271 -14.20 15.07 -1.42
N ASP A 272 -14.34 15.32 -2.73
CA ASP A 272 -13.32 15.99 -3.57
C ASP A 272 -11.94 15.34 -3.57
N CYS A 273 -11.87 14.08 -3.15
CA CYS A 273 -10.64 13.33 -2.98
C CYS A 273 -10.49 12.27 -4.08
N GLY A 274 -9.26 12.04 -4.52
CA GLY A 274 -8.87 10.96 -5.42
C GLY A 274 -8.35 9.73 -4.67
N HIS A 275 -7.91 8.74 -5.43
CA HIS A 275 -7.39 7.47 -4.91
C HIS A 275 -6.26 7.64 -3.87
N ASN A 276 -5.36 8.59 -4.11
CA ASN A 276 -4.21 8.86 -3.24
C ASN A 276 -4.56 9.89 -2.14
N MET A 277 -5.61 9.61 -1.36
CA MET A 277 -6.13 10.53 -0.36
C MET A 277 -5.10 10.98 0.68
N HIS A 278 -4.12 10.15 1.00
CA HIS A 278 -3.03 10.46 1.92
C HIS A 278 -2.01 11.46 1.34
N HIS A 279 -1.98 11.61 0.01
CA HIS A 279 -1.23 12.67 -0.67
C HIS A 279 -2.08 13.95 -0.81
N ASP A 280 -3.39 13.79 -1.10
CA ASP A 280 -4.29 14.90 -1.40
C ASP A 280 -4.65 15.69 -0.13
N TYR A 281 -5.12 14.97 0.89
CA TYR A 281 -5.66 15.53 2.14
C TYR A 281 -5.12 14.76 3.37
N PRO A 282 -3.79 14.80 3.62
CA PRO A 282 -3.17 14.09 4.74
C PRO A 282 -3.73 14.49 6.10
N ASP A 283 -4.11 15.77 6.27
CA ASP A 283 -4.76 16.29 7.47
C ASP A 283 -6.09 15.59 7.78
N LYS A 284 -6.95 15.43 6.76
CA LYS A 284 -8.23 14.72 6.92
C LYS A 284 -8.01 13.24 7.22
N VAL A 285 -7.07 12.60 6.50
CA VAL A 285 -6.72 11.20 6.74
C VAL A 285 -6.18 11.01 8.15
N ALA A 286 -5.25 11.86 8.59
CA ALA A 286 -4.68 11.83 9.94
C ALA A 286 -5.76 12.02 11.02
N ALA A 287 -6.71 12.95 10.82
CA ALA A 287 -7.80 13.18 11.76
C ALA A 287 -8.68 11.92 11.96
N HIS A 288 -9.00 11.21 10.87
CA HIS A 288 -9.77 9.95 10.96
C HIS A 288 -8.95 8.82 11.59
N ILE A 289 -7.65 8.77 11.33
CA ILE A 289 -6.74 7.82 11.98
C ILE A 289 -6.69 8.09 13.49
N ASP A 290 -6.44 9.33 13.90
CA ASP A 290 -6.38 9.71 15.30
C ASP A 290 -7.70 9.44 16.02
N GLU A 291 -8.84 9.76 15.41
CA GLU A 291 -10.17 9.45 15.97
C GLU A 291 -10.38 7.94 16.14
N PHE A 292 -10.05 7.16 15.09
CA PHE A 292 -10.34 5.73 15.09
C PHE A 292 -9.41 4.91 15.97
N PHE A 293 -8.12 5.26 16.05
CA PHE A 293 -7.13 4.55 16.86
C PHE A 293 -6.92 5.19 18.25
N GLY A 294 -7.42 6.40 18.49
CA GLY A 294 -7.08 7.22 19.63
C GLY A 294 -7.67 6.81 20.98
N ASP A 295 -8.72 6.02 20.99
CA ASP A 295 -9.36 5.54 22.23
C ASP A 295 -8.63 4.32 22.86
N LEU A 296 -7.37 4.11 22.48
CA LEU A 296 -6.55 3.03 23.04
C LEU A 296 -5.95 3.48 24.37
N LYS A 297 -6.68 3.20 25.46
CA LYS A 297 -6.17 3.31 26.83
C LYS A 297 -5.50 2.01 27.24
#